data_b9fa18407b0a5c6d67013821bd3b58ad
#
_entry.id   b9fa18407b0a5c6d67013821bd3b58ad
#
_cell.length_a   1.000
_cell.length_b   1.000
_cell.length_c   1.000
_cell.angle_alpha   90.00
_cell.angle_beta   90.00
_cell.angle_gamma   90.00
#
_symmetry.space_group_name_H-M   'P 1'
#
loop_
_entity.id
_entity.type
_entity.pdbx_description
1 polymer ?
#
loop_
_entity_poly.entity_id
_entity_poly.type
_entity_poly.pdbx_seq_one_letter_code
_entity_poly.pdbx_strand_id
1 'polypeptide(L)'
;MSRFANLEFGGESEDQSQQQPALVKDEAYYAAEARSAFESANFEFALRMYAKVLEFNPQNATAWTGQVRMLIELGEFREAKLWADKALEHFPREPELLAAKAVALGRGGDLQGALVFSDAAIEERGDTPYLWLARGDVLLARQDRRADYCFQKALLLAPGDWFITWLGARIRYYYQQFALALKLLQQALEWNAAHFLLWLELGRCQQALGLVSLARNSFTQAHQLNPQCHAAVLALADLTGLGLWRRMRGWWRRLVSA
;
A
#
# COMPACT_ATOMS: atom_id res chain seq x y z
N MET A 1 -18.68 -59.41 -49.63
CA MET A 1 -19.17 -58.01 -49.53
C MET A 1 -18.69 -57.46 -48.23
N SER A 2 -17.67 -56.60 -48.31
CA SER A 2 -16.93 -56.11 -47.13
C SER A 2 -17.73 -55.00 -46.46
N ARG A 3 -17.99 -55.16 -45.14
CA ARG A 3 -18.75 -54.26 -44.27
C ARG A 3 -17.91 -53.11 -43.70
N PHE A 4 -16.66 -52.90 -44.18
CA PHE A 4 -15.69 -51.97 -43.60
C PHE A 4 -15.07 -50.97 -44.59
N ALA A 5 -15.73 -50.71 -45.73
CA ALA A 5 -15.22 -49.83 -46.76
C ALA A 5 -15.47 -48.30 -46.49
N ASN A 6 -16.05 -47.93 -45.34
CA ASN A 6 -16.43 -46.53 -45.07
C ASN A 6 -15.91 -45.98 -43.71
N LEU A 7 -14.71 -46.41 -43.27
CA LEU A 7 -14.09 -45.93 -42.05
C LEU A 7 -12.81 -45.12 -42.30
N GLU A 8 -12.57 -44.67 -43.53
CA GLU A 8 -11.47 -43.76 -43.87
C GLU A 8 -12.00 -42.37 -44.23
N PHE A 9 -12.66 -41.74 -43.27
CA PHE A 9 -12.68 -40.27 -43.18
C PHE A 9 -12.07 -39.89 -41.84
N GLY A 10 -10.75 -40.01 -41.77
CA GLY A 10 -9.95 -39.27 -40.85
C GLY A 10 -10.05 -37.79 -41.21
N GLY A 11 -11.08 -37.13 -40.71
CA GLY A 11 -11.04 -35.67 -40.58
C GLY A 11 -9.87 -35.37 -39.66
N GLU A 12 -8.82 -34.81 -40.21
CA GLU A 12 -7.86 -34.04 -39.46
C GLU A 12 -8.65 -32.92 -38.77
N SER A 13 -9.14 -33.18 -37.56
CA SER A 13 -9.44 -32.13 -36.61
C SER A 13 -8.08 -31.51 -36.33
N GLU A 14 -7.75 -30.43 -37.04
CA GLU A 14 -6.79 -29.47 -36.59
C GLU A 14 -7.23 -29.08 -35.17
N ASP A 15 -6.62 -29.75 -34.20
CA ASP A 15 -6.63 -29.38 -32.81
C ASP A 15 -5.88 -28.04 -32.74
N GLN A 16 -6.59 -26.97 -33.09
CA GLN A 16 -6.23 -25.62 -32.74
C GLN A 16 -6.38 -25.52 -31.20
N SER A 17 -5.55 -26.27 -30.50
CA SER A 17 -5.15 -25.92 -29.16
C SER A 17 -4.62 -24.50 -29.29
N GLN A 18 -5.49 -23.54 -28.99
CA GLN A 18 -5.11 -22.14 -28.73
C GLN A 18 -4.01 -22.20 -27.66
N GLN A 19 -2.77 -22.33 -28.12
CA GLN A 19 -1.61 -22.09 -27.27
C GLN A 19 -1.78 -20.66 -26.79
N GLN A 20 -2.32 -20.50 -25.58
CA GLN A 20 -2.24 -19.23 -24.88
C GLN A 20 -0.77 -18.80 -24.95
N PRO A 21 -0.48 -17.60 -25.46
CA PRO A 21 0.89 -17.16 -25.59
C PRO A 21 1.56 -17.35 -24.24
N ALA A 22 2.67 -18.08 -24.21
CA ALA A 22 3.40 -18.33 -22.97
C ALA A 22 3.68 -16.98 -22.32
N LEU A 23 3.21 -16.79 -21.08
CA LEU A 23 3.35 -15.53 -20.35
C LEU A 23 4.86 -15.22 -20.23
N VAL A 24 5.33 -14.25 -21.00
CA VAL A 24 6.73 -13.82 -20.97
C VAL A 24 6.93 -13.03 -19.66
N LYS A 25 7.71 -13.59 -18.77
CA LYS A 25 8.06 -12.94 -17.49
C LYS A 25 9.29 -12.04 -17.71
N ASP A 26 9.04 -10.89 -18.29
CA ASP A 26 10.03 -9.84 -18.55
C ASP A 26 9.97 -8.70 -17.49
N GLU A 27 10.74 -7.63 -17.72
CA GLU A 27 10.76 -6.44 -16.86
C GLU A 27 9.35 -5.87 -16.66
N ALA A 28 8.55 -5.76 -17.74
CA ALA A 28 7.22 -5.18 -17.70
C ALA A 28 6.26 -6.03 -16.85
N TYR A 29 6.35 -7.37 -16.98
CA TYR A 29 5.57 -8.28 -16.15
C TYR A 29 5.86 -8.07 -14.66
N TYR A 30 7.15 -8.08 -14.26
CA TYR A 30 7.51 -7.92 -12.86
C TYR A 30 7.20 -6.52 -12.32
N ALA A 31 7.28 -5.47 -13.16
CA ALA A 31 6.87 -4.12 -12.77
C ALA A 31 5.36 -4.02 -12.50
N ALA A 32 4.54 -4.67 -13.34
CA ALA A 32 3.09 -4.73 -13.15
C ALA A 32 2.71 -5.51 -11.87
N GLU A 33 3.37 -6.67 -11.64
CA GLU A 33 3.17 -7.46 -10.42
C GLU A 33 3.58 -6.67 -9.16
N ALA A 34 4.70 -5.95 -9.20
CA ALA A 34 5.15 -5.10 -8.11
C ALA A 34 4.13 -4.00 -7.79
N ARG A 35 3.58 -3.34 -8.82
CA ARG A 35 2.56 -2.32 -8.69
C ARG A 35 1.27 -2.88 -8.08
N SER A 36 0.76 -3.98 -8.61
CA SER A 36 -0.43 -4.66 -8.12
C SER A 36 -0.29 -5.11 -6.65
N ALA A 37 0.88 -5.66 -6.30
CA ALA A 37 1.19 -6.05 -4.94
C ALA A 37 1.24 -4.84 -3.99
N PHE A 38 1.80 -3.73 -4.43
CA PHE A 38 1.82 -2.49 -3.66
C PHE A 38 0.40 -1.96 -3.41
N GLU A 39 -0.44 -1.93 -4.44
CA GLU A 39 -1.84 -1.52 -4.35
C GLU A 39 -2.67 -2.43 -3.42
N SER A 40 -2.25 -3.69 -3.27
CA SER A 40 -2.86 -4.65 -2.35
C SER A 40 -2.21 -4.68 -0.95
N ALA A 41 -1.29 -3.77 -0.66
CA ALA A 41 -0.47 -3.73 0.57
C ALA A 41 0.32 -5.02 0.86
N ASN A 42 0.62 -5.81 -0.17
CA ASN A 42 1.53 -6.95 -0.06
C ASN A 42 2.98 -6.49 -0.29
N PHE A 43 3.50 -5.73 0.67
CA PHE A 43 4.77 -5.02 0.54
C PHE A 43 5.97 -5.96 0.39
N GLU A 44 5.96 -7.12 1.05
CA GLU A 44 7.03 -8.13 0.91
C GLU A 44 7.07 -8.71 -0.50
N PHE A 45 5.91 -9.01 -1.08
CA PHE A 45 5.83 -9.50 -2.44
C PHE A 45 6.21 -8.41 -3.44
N ALA A 46 5.71 -7.18 -3.25
CA ALA A 46 6.09 -6.03 -4.07
C ALA A 46 7.61 -5.78 -4.05
N LEU A 47 8.25 -5.86 -2.87
CA LEU A 47 9.70 -5.73 -2.71
C LEU A 47 10.46 -6.76 -3.56
N ARG A 48 10.03 -8.04 -3.52
CA ARG A 48 10.64 -9.10 -4.35
C ARG A 48 10.44 -8.85 -5.84
N MET A 49 9.28 -8.35 -6.25
CA MET A 49 9.00 -8.07 -7.66
C MET A 49 9.81 -6.88 -8.17
N TYR A 50 9.99 -5.81 -7.38
CA TYR A 50 10.91 -4.72 -7.73
C TYR A 50 12.36 -5.21 -7.83
N ALA A 51 12.79 -6.15 -6.97
CA ALA A 51 14.11 -6.76 -7.08
C ALA A 51 14.25 -7.52 -8.42
N LYS A 52 13.21 -8.24 -8.87
CA LYS A 52 13.20 -8.88 -10.19
C LYS A 52 13.29 -7.88 -11.33
N VAL A 53 12.59 -6.75 -11.26
CA VAL A 53 12.74 -5.67 -12.26
C VAL A 53 14.19 -5.25 -12.38
N LEU A 54 14.90 -5.07 -11.25
CA LEU A 54 16.30 -4.63 -11.23
C LEU A 54 17.29 -5.72 -11.71
N GLU A 55 16.92 -7.01 -11.63
CA GLU A 55 17.71 -8.08 -12.28
C GLU A 55 17.68 -7.95 -13.81
N PHE A 56 16.55 -7.52 -14.40
CA PHE A 56 16.43 -7.26 -15.84
C PHE A 56 17.02 -5.92 -16.25
N ASN A 57 16.76 -4.89 -15.45
CA ASN A 57 17.16 -3.52 -15.76
C ASN A 57 17.64 -2.77 -14.50
N PRO A 58 18.95 -2.84 -14.19
CA PRO A 58 19.53 -2.13 -13.06
C PRO A 58 19.44 -0.59 -13.17
N GLN A 59 19.14 -0.07 -14.38
CA GLN A 59 18.96 1.37 -14.61
C GLN A 59 17.52 1.85 -14.45
N ASN A 60 16.62 1.02 -13.93
CA ASN A 60 15.24 1.40 -13.65
C ASN A 60 15.11 2.16 -12.32
N ALA A 61 15.17 3.49 -12.37
CA ALA A 61 15.06 4.35 -11.17
C ALA A 61 13.73 4.16 -10.42
N THR A 62 12.63 3.90 -11.14
CA THR A 62 11.32 3.64 -10.54
C THR A 62 11.33 2.36 -9.69
N ALA A 63 12.01 1.32 -10.14
CA ALA A 63 12.13 0.08 -9.38
C ALA A 63 13.00 0.25 -8.14
N TRP A 64 14.09 1.03 -8.20
CA TRP A 64 14.89 1.39 -7.04
C TRP A 64 14.04 2.17 -6.01
N THR A 65 13.31 3.18 -6.46
CA THR A 65 12.40 3.95 -5.61
C THR A 65 11.32 3.03 -5.00
N GLY A 66 10.77 2.12 -5.81
CA GLY A 66 9.79 1.13 -5.36
C GLY A 66 10.34 0.25 -4.24
N GLN A 67 11.56 -0.29 -4.36
CA GLN A 67 12.20 -1.07 -3.29
C GLN A 67 12.34 -0.27 -1.99
N VAL A 68 12.83 0.96 -2.07
CA VAL A 68 12.99 1.82 -0.89
C VAL A 68 11.63 2.08 -0.22
N ARG A 69 10.60 2.37 -1.01
CA ARG A 69 9.23 2.57 -0.50
C ARG A 69 8.67 1.32 0.18
N MET A 70 8.88 0.14 -0.38
CA MET A 70 8.43 -1.11 0.25
C MET A 70 9.11 -1.36 1.58
N LEU A 71 10.41 -1.12 1.69
CA LEU A 71 11.15 -1.21 2.95
C LEU A 71 10.61 -0.22 4.00
N ILE A 72 10.25 1.00 3.59
CA ILE A 72 9.60 1.98 4.48
C ILE A 72 8.26 1.46 4.99
N GLU A 73 7.43 0.89 4.12
CA GLU A 73 6.12 0.34 4.49
C GLU A 73 6.23 -0.90 5.41
N LEU A 74 7.32 -1.66 5.29
CA LEU A 74 7.65 -2.78 6.18
C LEU A 74 8.26 -2.34 7.53
N GLY A 75 8.60 -1.06 7.68
CA GLY A 75 9.24 -0.53 8.89
C GLY A 75 10.76 -0.71 8.95
N GLU A 76 11.36 -1.20 7.87
CA GLU A 76 12.80 -1.47 7.74
C GLU A 76 13.55 -0.19 7.33
N PHE A 77 13.52 0.83 8.21
CA PHE A 77 14.03 2.17 7.88
C PHE A 77 15.55 2.23 7.67
N ARG A 78 16.31 1.35 8.35
CA ARG A 78 17.76 1.28 8.19
C ARG A 78 18.13 0.73 6.81
N GLU A 79 17.48 -0.34 6.41
CA GLU A 79 17.62 -0.96 5.10
C GLU A 79 17.13 -0.02 4.00
N ALA A 80 15.99 0.65 4.21
CA ALA A 80 15.47 1.65 3.29
C ALA A 80 16.48 2.77 3.03
N LYS A 81 17.13 3.28 4.08
CA LYS A 81 18.22 4.28 3.96
C LYS A 81 19.40 3.72 3.15
N LEU A 82 19.85 2.49 3.48
CA LEU A 82 21.00 1.88 2.81
C LEU A 82 20.74 1.68 1.31
N TRP A 83 19.56 1.18 0.96
CA TRP A 83 19.17 1.00 -0.44
C TRP A 83 18.96 2.33 -1.17
N ALA A 84 18.43 3.35 -0.48
CA ALA A 84 18.35 4.70 -1.04
C ALA A 84 19.72 5.31 -1.30
N ASP A 85 20.70 5.14 -0.37
CA ASP A 85 22.07 5.59 -0.55
C ASP A 85 22.71 4.95 -1.79
N LYS A 86 22.57 3.62 -1.92
CA LYS A 86 23.07 2.87 -3.07
C LYS A 86 22.43 3.29 -4.39
N ALA A 87 21.11 3.50 -4.40
CA ALA A 87 20.40 3.93 -5.59
C ALA A 87 20.81 5.37 -6.01
N LEU A 88 21.03 6.25 -5.05
CA LEU A 88 21.48 7.64 -5.32
C LEU A 88 22.93 7.73 -5.86
N GLU A 89 23.74 6.70 -5.72
CA GLU A 89 25.02 6.61 -6.43
C GLU A 89 24.82 6.53 -7.95
N HIS A 90 23.72 5.90 -8.41
CA HIS A 90 23.38 5.77 -9.82
C HIS A 90 22.46 6.91 -10.31
N PHE A 91 21.58 7.40 -9.42
CA PHE A 91 20.55 8.40 -9.73
C PHE A 91 20.58 9.57 -8.74
N PRO A 92 21.65 10.37 -8.68
CA PRO A 92 21.88 11.35 -7.61
C PRO A 92 20.85 12.47 -7.55
N ARG A 93 20.10 12.68 -8.65
CA ARG A 93 19.11 13.75 -8.79
C ARG A 93 17.68 13.25 -9.01
N GLU A 94 17.41 11.96 -8.73
CA GLU A 94 16.08 11.40 -8.90
C GLU A 94 15.14 11.87 -7.75
N PRO A 95 14.14 12.72 -8.05
CA PRO A 95 13.38 13.39 -7.00
C PRO A 95 12.61 12.44 -6.10
N GLU A 96 11.98 11.39 -6.66
CA GLU A 96 11.22 10.43 -5.85
C GLU A 96 12.10 9.56 -4.97
N LEU A 97 13.33 9.28 -5.41
CA LEU A 97 14.30 8.55 -4.62
C LEU A 97 14.85 9.38 -3.46
N LEU A 98 15.14 10.69 -3.70
CA LEU A 98 15.49 11.65 -2.64
C LEU A 98 14.35 11.75 -1.62
N ALA A 99 13.10 11.83 -2.09
CA ALA A 99 11.91 11.87 -1.24
C ALA A 99 11.74 10.59 -0.41
N ALA A 100 11.95 9.42 -1.01
CA ALA A 100 11.88 8.14 -0.29
C ALA A 100 12.96 8.05 0.79
N LYS A 101 14.20 8.50 0.49
CA LYS A 101 15.28 8.59 1.49
C LYS A 101 14.91 9.53 2.63
N ALA A 102 14.30 10.69 2.33
CA ALA A 102 13.85 11.62 3.33
C ALA A 102 12.85 10.97 4.30
N VAL A 103 11.88 10.20 3.79
CA VAL A 103 10.92 9.47 4.64
C VAL A 103 11.61 8.41 5.48
N ALA A 104 12.54 7.63 4.92
CA ALA A 104 13.29 6.62 5.67
C ALA A 104 14.10 7.24 6.82
N LEU A 105 14.75 8.38 6.59
CA LEU A 105 15.45 9.13 7.63
C LEU A 105 14.49 9.66 8.69
N GLY A 106 13.38 10.29 8.29
CA GLY A 106 12.41 10.90 9.20
C GLY A 106 11.76 9.87 10.11
N ARG A 107 11.30 8.75 9.58
CA ARG A 107 10.73 7.64 10.37
C ARG A 107 11.81 6.89 11.16
N GLY A 108 13.05 6.90 10.71
CA GLY A 108 14.22 6.39 11.44
C GLY A 108 14.76 7.30 12.54
N GLY A 109 14.20 8.53 12.70
CA GLY A 109 14.54 9.47 13.75
C GLY A 109 15.55 10.56 13.36
N ASP A 110 16.16 10.51 12.19
CA ASP A 110 17.02 11.58 11.68
C ASP A 110 16.18 12.68 11.00
N LEU A 111 15.58 13.53 11.82
CA LEU A 111 14.68 14.60 11.37
C LEU A 111 15.41 15.71 10.59
N GLN A 112 16.70 15.92 10.86
CA GLN A 112 17.48 16.95 10.17
C GLN A 112 17.89 16.46 8.77
N GLY A 113 18.41 15.25 8.65
CA GLY A 113 18.71 14.63 7.37
C GLY A 113 17.45 14.49 6.50
N ALA A 114 16.34 14.10 7.10
CA ALA A 114 15.05 14.01 6.41
C ALA A 114 14.63 15.33 5.74
N LEU A 115 14.80 16.45 6.44
CA LEU A 115 14.45 17.78 5.89
C LEU A 115 15.35 18.14 4.72
N VAL A 116 16.67 17.92 4.83
CA VAL A 116 17.64 18.21 3.76
C VAL A 116 17.30 17.44 2.49
N PHE A 117 17.05 16.13 2.59
CA PHE A 117 16.67 15.31 1.41
C PHE A 117 15.27 15.65 0.88
N SER A 118 14.34 16.03 1.74
CA SER A 118 13.01 16.50 1.33
C SER A 118 13.09 17.83 0.57
N ASP A 119 13.95 18.75 1.00
CA ASP A 119 14.16 20.03 0.31
C ASP A 119 14.84 19.79 -1.05
N ALA A 120 15.90 18.96 -1.10
CA ALA A 120 16.56 18.58 -2.33
C ALA A 120 15.60 17.94 -3.35
N ALA A 121 14.69 17.06 -2.90
CA ALA A 121 13.70 16.43 -3.76
C ALA A 121 12.76 17.46 -4.44
N ILE A 122 12.38 18.52 -3.73
CA ILE A 122 11.54 19.60 -4.30
C ILE A 122 12.34 20.48 -5.25
N GLU A 123 13.62 20.77 -4.94
CA GLU A 123 14.50 21.59 -5.78
C GLU A 123 14.80 20.95 -7.14
N GLU A 124 14.85 19.63 -7.23
CA GLU A 124 15.04 18.88 -8.49
C GLU A 124 13.79 18.90 -9.40
N ARG A 125 12.83 19.77 -9.11
CA ARG A 125 11.62 20.03 -9.90
C ARG A 125 10.69 18.83 -10.08
N GLY A 126 10.70 17.92 -9.16
CA GLY A 126 9.68 16.89 -9.11
C GLY A 126 8.38 17.44 -8.55
N ASP A 127 7.33 17.50 -9.36
CA ASP A 127 5.99 17.91 -8.90
C ASP A 127 5.04 16.70 -9.00
N THR A 128 5.46 15.56 -8.41
CA THR A 128 4.64 14.34 -8.37
C THR A 128 3.84 14.27 -7.08
N PRO A 129 2.67 13.61 -7.08
CA PRO A 129 1.88 13.42 -5.86
C PRO A 129 2.69 12.77 -4.73
N TYR A 130 3.56 11.82 -5.08
CA TYR A 130 4.38 11.13 -4.09
C TYR A 130 5.37 12.05 -3.39
N LEU A 131 6.02 12.98 -4.10
CA LEU A 131 6.94 13.95 -3.48
C LEU A 131 6.25 14.76 -2.37
N TRP A 132 5.03 15.22 -2.65
CA TRP A 132 4.27 16.00 -1.68
C TRP A 132 3.79 15.16 -0.52
N LEU A 133 3.42 13.89 -0.75
CA LEU A 133 3.12 12.95 0.35
C LEU A 133 4.35 12.71 1.23
N ALA A 134 5.51 12.46 0.62
CA ALA A 134 6.78 12.24 1.33
C ALA A 134 7.21 13.48 2.13
N ARG A 135 7.05 14.68 1.56
CA ARG A 135 7.29 15.93 2.30
C ARG A 135 6.32 16.07 3.47
N GLY A 136 5.05 15.75 3.27
CA GLY A 136 4.05 15.72 4.34
C GLY A 136 4.43 14.76 5.47
N ASP A 137 4.94 13.58 5.14
CA ASP A 137 5.45 12.58 6.09
C ASP A 137 6.59 13.14 6.94
N VAL A 138 7.63 13.73 6.31
CA VAL A 138 8.76 14.36 6.99
C VAL A 138 8.31 15.49 7.90
N LEU A 139 7.38 16.33 7.46
CA LEU A 139 6.86 17.43 8.26
C LEU A 139 6.02 16.95 9.45
N LEU A 140 5.25 15.84 9.29
CA LEU A 140 4.54 15.21 10.41
C LEU A 140 5.51 14.63 11.43
N ALA A 141 6.60 14.00 11.01
CA ALA A 141 7.66 13.54 11.93
C ALA A 141 8.21 14.67 12.79
N ARG A 142 8.25 15.88 12.24
CA ARG A 142 8.68 17.12 12.92
C ARG A 142 7.56 17.86 13.65
N GLN A 143 6.34 17.35 13.64
CA GLN A 143 5.14 17.99 14.18
C GLN A 143 4.85 19.37 13.56
N ASP A 144 5.21 19.57 12.29
CA ASP A 144 5.05 20.81 11.55
C ASP A 144 3.68 20.85 10.85
N ARG A 145 2.90 21.91 11.13
CA ARG A 145 1.55 22.10 10.57
C ARG A 145 1.54 22.29 9.05
N ARG A 146 2.65 22.66 8.44
CA ARG A 146 2.78 22.74 6.96
C ARG A 146 2.58 21.39 6.27
N ALA A 147 2.61 20.28 7.00
CA ALA A 147 2.27 18.96 6.47
C ALA A 147 0.88 18.95 5.78
N ASP A 148 -0.12 19.65 6.33
CA ASP A 148 -1.47 19.68 5.76
C ASP A 148 -1.50 20.26 4.34
N TYR A 149 -0.72 21.32 4.10
CA TYR A 149 -0.55 21.87 2.74
C TYR A 149 0.03 20.82 1.77
N CYS A 150 1.03 20.06 2.22
CA CYS A 150 1.66 19.03 1.38
C CYS A 150 0.66 17.94 0.97
N PHE A 151 -0.16 17.45 1.90
CA PHE A 151 -1.22 16.48 1.58
C PHE A 151 -2.26 17.06 0.61
N GLN A 152 -2.69 18.30 0.83
CA GLN A 152 -3.61 18.97 -0.10
C GLN A 152 -3.01 19.09 -1.51
N LYS A 153 -1.74 19.50 -1.61
CA LYS A 153 -1.04 19.63 -2.90
C LYS A 153 -0.92 18.27 -3.60
N ALA A 154 -0.62 17.18 -2.87
CA ALA A 154 -0.58 15.84 -3.44
C ALA A 154 -1.92 15.42 -4.05
N LEU A 155 -3.02 15.67 -3.33
CA LEU A 155 -4.37 15.35 -3.82
C LEU A 155 -4.81 16.22 -5.01
N LEU A 156 -4.38 17.47 -5.06
CA LEU A 156 -4.63 18.37 -6.20
C LEU A 156 -3.88 17.91 -7.47
N LEU A 157 -2.71 17.30 -7.33
CA LEU A 157 -1.93 16.76 -8.45
C LEU A 157 -2.47 15.41 -8.97
N ALA A 158 -3.27 14.72 -8.17
CA ALA A 158 -3.86 13.42 -8.52
C ALA A 158 -5.36 13.39 -8.16
N PRO A 159 -6.20 14.21 -8.81
CA PRO A 159 -7.62 14.28 -8.51
C PRO A 159 -8.29 12.95 -8.88
N GLY A 160 -9.06 12.38 -7.96
CA GLY A 160 -9.75 11.10 -8.18
C GLY A 160 -8.87 9.85 -8.05
N ASP A 161 -7.60 9.99 -7.73
CA ASP A 161 -6.71 8.85 -7.52
C ASP A 161 -6.88 8.30 -6.09
N TRP A 162 -7.59 7.17 -6.00
CA TRP A 162 -7.82 6.48 -4.73
C TRP A 162 -6.52 6.01 -4.07
N PHE A 163 -5.51 5.62 -4.88
CA PHE A 163 -4.26 5.07 -4.36
C PHE A 163 -3.40 6.15 -3.69
N ILE A 164 -3.28 7.33 -4.30
CA ILE A 164 -2.60 8.49 -3.70
C ILE A 164 -3.32 8.94 -2.42
N THR A 165 -4.65 8.95 -2.43
CA THR A 165 -5.45 9.31 -1.25
C THR A 165 -5.28 8.27 -0.13
N TRP A 166 -5.25 6.99 -0.47
CA TRP A 166 -4.96 5.91 0.47
C TRP A 166 -3.56 6.02 1.07
N LEU A 167 -2.53 6.31 0.26
CA LEU A 167 -1.17 6.56 0.78
C LEU A 167 -1.15 7.71 1.79
N GLY A 168 -1.85 8.80 1.48
CA GLY A 168 -2.01 9.92 2.42
C GLY A 168 -2.67 9.49 3.73
N ALA A 169 -3.70 8.66 3.66
CA ALA A 169 -4.36 8.11 4.85
C ALA A 169 -3.43 7.22 5.68
N ARG A 170 -2.61 6.38 5.03
CA ARG A 170 -1.62 5.53 5.71
C ARG A 170 -0.58 6.35 6.46
N ILE A 171 -0.07 7.41 5.86
CA ILE A 171 0.86 8.33 6.53
C ILE A 171 0.19 8.96 7.75
N ARG A 172 -1.04 9.48 7.60
CA ARG A 172 -1.81 10.04 8.73
C ARG A 172 -2.04 9.01 9.84
N TYR A 173 -2.37 7.77 9.47
CA TYR A 173 -2.55 6.68 10.43
C TYR A 173 -1.26 6.38 11.20
N TYR A 174 -0.12 6.33 10.52
CA TYR A 174 1.20 6.11 11.15
C TYR A 174 1.48 7.14 12.25
N TYR A 175 1.15 8.41 12.02
CA TYR A 175 1.27 9.48 13.02
C TYR A 175 0.04 9.62 13.93
N GLN A 176 -0.80 8.61 14.04
CA GLN A 176 -1.98 8.55 14.92
C GLN A 176 -3.03 9.65 14.66
N GLN A 177 -3.00 10.27 13.50
CA GLN A 177 -4.00 11.25 13.07
C GLN A 177 -5.24 10.54 12.49
N PHE A 178 -5.86 9.66 13.29
CA PHE A 178 -6.88 8.71 12.85
C PHE A 178 -8.12 9.38 12.23
N ALA A 179 -8.54 10.54 12.73
CA ALA A 179 -9.68 11.26 12.18
C ALA A 179 -9.42 11.80 10.75
N LEU A 180 -8.19 12.30 10.51
CA LEU A 180 -7.79 12.74 9.17
C LEU A 180 -7.57 11.56 8.22
N ALA A 181 -6.99 10.48 8.70
CA ALA A 181 -6.87 9.23 7.94
C ALA A 181 -8.24 8.68 7.54
N LEU A 182 -9.19 8.65 8.47
CA LEU A 182 -10.58 8.23 8.22
C LEU A 182 -11.24 9.04 7.11
N LYS A 183 -11.10 10.38 7.14
CA LYS A 183 -11.63 11.26 6.09
C LYS A 183 -11.06 10.94 4.71
N LEU A 184 -9.75 10.73 4.61
CA LEU A 184 -9.09 10.37 3.35
C LEU A 184 -9.54 8.99 2.85
N LEU A 185 -9.71 8.01 3.73
CA LEU A 185 -10.22 6.68 3.35
C LEU A 185 -11.67 6.73 2.86
N GLN A 186 -12.52 7.54 3.48
CA GLN A 186 -13.87 7.78 2.98
C GLN A 186 -13.85 8.39 1.58
N GLN A 187 -13.00 9.37 1.33
CA GLN A 187 -12.81 9.96 0.02
C GLN A 187 -12.27 8.95 -1.01
N ALA A 188 -11.31 8.11 -0.64
CA ALA A 188 -10.79 7.06 -1.53
C ALA A 188 -11.87 6.05 -1.91
N LEU A 189 -12.78 5.73 -0.99
CA LEU A 189 -13.92 4.83 -1.23
C LEU A 189 -14.97 5.41 -2.20
N GLU A 190 -15.08 6.73 -2.33
CA GLU A 190 -15.94 7.37 -3.35
C GLU A 190 -15.48 7.02 -4.77
N TRP A 191 -14.17 6.79 -4.95
CA TRP A 191 -13.59 6.45 -6.25
C TRP A 191 -13.40 4.94 -6.46
N ASN A 192 -13.15 4.19 -5.40
CA ASN A 192 -12.93 2.74 -5.50
C ASN A 192 -13.53 1.98 -4.30
N ALA A 193 -14.86 1.90 -4.26
CA ALA A 193 -15.57 1.18 -3.22
C ALA A 193 -15.38 -0.35 -3.26
N ALA A 194 -14.92 -0.90 -4.39
CA ALA A 194 -14.71 -2.34 -4.57
C ALA A 194 -13.37 -2.83 -4.00
N HIS A 195 -12.49 -1.93 -3.58
CA HIS A 195 -11.17 -2.32 -3.09
C HIS A 195 -11.21 -2.67 -1.59
N PHE A 196 -11.04 -3.95 -1.26
CA PHE A 196 -11.16 -4.48 0.11
C PHE A 196 -10.23 -3.78 1.13
N LEU A 197 -9.03 -3.36 0.67
CA LEU A 197 -8.02 -2.73 1.53
C LEU A 197 -8.50 -1.39 2.10
N LEU A 198 -9.25 -0.61 1.32
CA LEU A 198 -9.80 0.66 1.78
C LEU A 198 -10.78 0.46 2.94
N TRP A 199 -11.63 -0.58 2.85
CA TRP A 199 -12.54 -0.96 3.92
C TRP A 199 -11.80 -1.49 5.15
N LEU A 200 -10.73 -2.29 4.95
CA LEU A 200 -9.90 -2.79 6.04
C LEU A 200 -9.24 -1.64 6.82
N GLU A 201 -8.63 -0.69 6.11
CA GLU A 201 -7.95 0.45 6.72
C GLU A 201 -8.95 1.44 7.35
N LEU A 202 -10.12 1.62 6.74
CA LEU A 202 -11.22 2.39 7.33
C LEU A 202 -11.65 1.79 8.67
N GLY A 203 -11.83 0.47 8.71
CA GLY A 203 -12.15 -0.25 9.94
C GLY A 203 -11.10 -0.08 11.04
N ARG A 204 -9.81 -0.10 10.67
CA ARG A 204 -8.70 0.17 11.59
C ARG A 204 -8.74 1.59 12.18
N CYS A 205 -9.00 2.61 11.34
CA CYS A 205 -9.17 3.98 11.80
C CYS A 205 -10.36 4.13 12.75
N GLN A 206 -11.50 3.52 12.40
CA GLN A 206 -12.71 3.52 13.23
C GLN A 206 -12.48 2.81 14.56
N GLN A 207 -11.77 1.68 14.56
CA GLN A 207 -11.40 0.95 15.77
C GLN A 207 -10.49 1.80 16.67
N ALA A 208 -9.48 2.47 16.11
CA ALA A 208 -8.58 3.37 16.84
C ALA A 208 -9.33 4.56 17.48
N LEU A 209 -10.39 5.04 16.82
CA LEU A 209 -11.29 6.08 17.33
C LEU A 209 -12.35 5.56 18.30
N GLY A 210 -12.41 4.26 18.58
CA GLY A 210 -13.41 3.66 19.45
C GLY A 210 -14.80 3.47 18.82
N LEU A 211 -14.93 3.65 17.50
CA LEU A 211 -16.17 3.53 16.74
C LEU A 211 -16.43 2.04 16.37
N VAL A 212 -16.62 1.21 17.40
CA VAL A 212 -16.63 -0.26 17.29
C VAL A 212 -17.68 -0.79 16.31
N SER A 213 -18.88 -0.21 16.30
CA SER A 213 -19.97 -0.66 15.41
C SER A 213 -19.61 -0.39 13.94
N LEU A 214 -19.07 0.78 13.64
CA LEU A 214 -18.64 1.17 12.30
C LEU A 214 -17.43 0.33 11.85
N ALA A 215 -16.46 0.11 12.74
CA ALA A 215 -15.30 -0.73 12.47
C ALA A 215 -15.73 -2.16 12.08
N ARG A 216 -16.69 -2.74 12.80
CA ARG A 216 -17.23 -4.06 12.47
C ARG A 216 -17.83 -4.11 11.07
N ASN A 217 -18.64 -3.11 10.70
CA ASN A 217 -19.22 -3.03 9.37
C ASN A 217 -18.14 -2.95 8.29
N SER A 218 -17.15 -2.09 8.49
CA SER A 218 -16.03 -1.92 7.55
C SER A 218 -15.20 -3.19 7.39
N PHE A 219 -14.87 -3.89 8.48
CA PHE A 219 -14.17 -5.17 8.39
C PHE A 219 -15.01 -6.28 7.74
N THR A 220 -16.32 -6.26 7.95
CA THR A 220 -17.25 -7.18 7.27
C THR A 220 -17.25 -6.93 5.77
N GLN A 221 -17.30 -5.67 5.32
CA GLN A 221 -17.20 -5.32 3.91
C GLN A 221 -15.84 -5.74 3.31
N ALA A 222 -14.74 -5.49 4.02
CA ALA A 222 -13.42 -5.93 3.58
C ALA A 222 -13.35 -7.46 3.38
N HIS A 223 -13.94 -8.23 4.30
CA HIS A 223 -14.00 -9.69 4.20
C HIS A 223 -14.92 -10.17 3.07
N GLN A 224 -16.05 -9.50 2.84
CA GLN A 224 -16.96 -9.83 1.73
C GLN A 224 -16.29 -9.60 0.36
N LEU A 225 -15.53 -8.51 0.22
CA LEU A 225 -14.80 -8.20 -1.01
C LEU A 225 -13.58 -9.10 -1.23
N ASN A 226 -12.93 -9.54 -0.15
CA ASN A 226 -11.81 -10.49 -0.19
C ASN A 226 -11.91 -11.49 0.97
N PRO A 227 -12.55 -12.66 0.76
CA PRO A 227 -12.69 -13.70 1.79
C PRO A 227 -11.35 -14.25 2.30
N GLN A 228 -10.27 -14.13 1.53
CA GLN A 228 -8.93 -14.56 1.92
C GLN A 228 -8.16 -13.50 2.74
N CYS A 229 -8.78 -12.34 3.00
CA CYS A 229 -8.16 -11.30 3.82
C CYS A 229 -8.15 -11.70 5.30
N HIS A 230 -7.11 -12.45 5.71
CA HIS A 230 -6.93 -12.88 7.11
C HIS A 230 -6.94 -11.69 8.09
N ALA A 231 -6.44 -10.53 7.69
CA ALA A 231 -6.41 -9.34 8.53
C ALA A 231 -7.83 -8.84 8.91
N ALA A 232 -8.80 -8.95 8.00
CA ALA A 232 -10.19 -8.60 8.29
C ALA A 232 -10.83 -9.59 9.27
N VAL A 233 -10.56 -10.89 9.09
CA VAL A 233 -11.05 -11.95 9.99
C VAL A 233 -10.50 -11.77 11.40
N LEU A 234 -9.19 -11.54 11.54
CA LEU A 234 -8.56 -11.28 12.84
C LEU A 234 -9.12 -10.03 13.51
N ALA A 235 -9.29 -8.93 12.76
CA ALA A 235 -9.86 -7.71 13.28
C ALA A 235 -11.31 -7.89 13.78
N LEU A 236 -12.13 -8.67 13.08
CA LEU A 236 -13.48 -9.02 13.53
C LEU A 236 -13.46 -9.86 14.80
N ALA A 237 -12.54 -10.83 14.90
CA ALA A 237 -12.37 -11.65 16.10
C ALA A 237 -11.97 -10.78 17.31
N ASP A 238 -11.02 -9.86 17.13
CA ASP A 238 -10.58 -8.93 18.18
C ASP A 238 -11.73 -8.05 18.69
N LEU A 239 -12.58 -7.55 17.81
CA LEU A 239 -13.74 -6.75 18.20
C LEU A 239 -14.76 -7.56 19.01
N THR A 240 -14.90 -8.86 18.75
CA THR A 240 -15.78 -9.74 19.53
C THR A 240 -15.17 -10.06 20.89
N GLY A 241 -13.87 -10.31 20.97
CA GLY A 241 -13.12 -10.51 22.22
C GLY A 241 -13.20 -9.30 23.14
N LEU A 242 -12.99 -8.09 22.62
CA LEU A 242 -13.13 -6.86 23.40
C LEU A 242 -14.55 -6.65 23.91
N GLY A 243 -15.57 -7.07 23.16
CA GLY A 243 -16.98 -7.05 23.59
C GLY A 243 -17.24 -7.95 24.81
N LEU A 244 -16.66 -9.14 24.84
CA LEU A 244 -16.74 -10.09 25.97
C LEU A 244 -16.03 -9.53 27.21
N TRP A 245 -14.83 -9.00 27.06
CA TRP A 245 -14.06 -8.40 28.18
C TRP A 245 -14.79 -7.17 28.80
N ARG A 246 -15.39 -6.32 27.97
CA ARG A 246 -16.21 -5.18 28.47
C ARG A 246 -17.45 -5.67 29.22
N ARG A 247 -18.13 -6.71 28.73
CA ARG A 247 -19.29 -7.32 29.40
C ARG A 247 -18.88 -7.98 30.72
N MET A 248 -17.77 -8.71 30.74
CA MET A 248 -17.23 -9.32 31.96
C MET A 248 -16.83 -8.25 32.99
N ARG A 249 -16.12 -7.19 32.59
CA ARG A 249 -15.80 -6.05 33.48
C ARG A 249 -17.03 -5.35 34.04
N GLY A 250 -18.09 -5.17 33.23
CA GLY A 250 -19.36 -4.61 33.66
C GLY A 250 -20.08 -5.50 34.67
N TRP A 251 -20.01 -6.82 34.47
CA TRP A 251 -20.57 -7.81 35.38
C TRP A 251 -19.78 -7.87 36.70
N TRP A 252 -18.45 -7.88 36.67
CA TRP A 252 -17.59 -7.82 37.86
C TRP A 252 -17.82 -6.57 38.69
N ARG A 253 -17.98 -5.39 38.06
CA ARG A 253 -18.28 -4.16 38.80
C ARG A 253 -19.62 -4.20 39.52
N ARG A 254 -20.62 -4.85 38.95
CA ARG A 254 -21.94 -5.02 39.61
C ARG A 254 -21.88 -6.01 40.76
N LEU A 255 -21.03 -7.05 40.69
CA LEU A 255 -20.84 -8.01 41.79
C LEU A 255 -20.03 -7.45 42.95
N VAL A 256 -19.12 -6.52 42.71
CA VAL A 256 -18.27 -5.89 43.75
C VAL A 256 -18.95 -4.67 44.39
N SER A 257 -20.03 -4.14 43.79
CA SER A 257 -20.82 -3.00 44.29
C SER A 257 -22.15 -3.42 44.92
N ALA A 258 -22.45 -4.69 45.03
CA ALA A 258 -23.54 -5.30 45.78
C ALA A 258 -23.00 -6.01 47.04
#